data_2b10f7e9154156b5167eda331502fcc0
#
_entry.id   2b10f7e9154156b5167eda331502fcc0
#
_cell.length_a   1.000
_cell.length_b   1.000
_cell.length_c   1.000
_cell.angle_alpha   90.00
_cell.angle_beta   90.00
_cell.angle_gamma   90.00
#
_symmetry.space_group_name_H-M   'P 1'
#
loop_
_entity.id
_entity.type
_entity.pdbx_description
1 polymer ?
#
loop_
_entity_poly.entity_id
_entity_poly.type
_entity_poly.pdbx_seq_one_letter_code
_entity_poly.pdbx_strand_id
1 'polypeptide(L)'
;MTIKILIGIPVLDNVEMDRVCLDHLFRCTEIKRIDLKVTVLIVDNGSEEDIPGLLRTDFNNSRFPIYYRRNPKNMGVXXAWNQILRFSPDPAPDPEFYYDYYVISNNDALFGPDWLEPMVEAMETGSRIGWVSALENGSPVLDELLEAHAISRQHRIDPTRPFTAADIRESVDRIYDKWGGHDAFCRMIQQRGLPLFIPFVKDGRSAVSFMVRPEMIRQIGFFDEDFAPIGIAEDLEYFLRMEGVIKPTVSDSETGPEDQRWRSGFCGRSIVHHNWCSTRQGRHFNGRNWDKVRERNWKAKFGRSKKYYTRLLK
;
A
#
# COMPACT_ATOMS: atom_id res chain seq x y z
N MET A 1 9.71 -15.51 -20.23
CA MET A 1 10.48 -14.64 -19.32
C MET A 1 9.78 -14.61 -17.99
N THR A 2 10.50 -14.72 -16.87
CA THR A 2 9.88 -14.72 -15.53
C THR A 2 9.74 -13.28 -15.03
N ILE A 3 8.57 -12.95 -14.51
CA ILE A 3 8.29 -11.65 -13.87
C ILE A 3 8.40 -11.86 -12.35
N LYS A 4 9.35 -11.19 -11.73
CA LYS A 4 9.59 -11.27 -10.29
C LYS A 4 8.85 -10.14 -9.57
N ILE A 5 8.05 -10.48 -8.58
CA ILE A 5 7.25 -9.53 -7.81
C ILE A 5 7.63 -9.61 -6.34
N LEU A 6 7.94 -8.48 -5.73
CA LEU A 6 8.09 -8.39 -4.28
C LEU A 6 6.82 -7.79 -3.68
N ILE A 7 6.26 -8.45 -2.67
CA ILE A 7 5.18 -7.88 -1.85
C ILE A 7 5.81 -7.48 -0.51
N GLY A 8 5.89 -6.19 -0.24
CA GLY A 8 6.47 -5.65 0.98
C GLY A 8 5.40 -5.11 1.92
N ILE A 9 5.44 -5.54 3.18
CA ILE A 9 4.50 -5.10 4.21
C ILE A 9 5.28 -4.53 5.39
N PRO A 10 5.26 -3.20 5.57
CA PRO A 10 5.80 -2.63 6.80
C PRO A 10 4.87 -2.91 7.97
N VAL A 11 5.43 -3.34 9.09
CA VAL A 11 4.67 -3.62 10.31
C VAL A 11 5.24 -2.81 11.47
N LEU A 12 4.38 -2.45 12.42
CA LEU A 12 4.78 -1.79 13.65
C LEU A 12 3.77 -2.15 14.74
N ASP A 13 4.12 -3.15 15.55
CA ASP A 13 3.23 -3.71 16.55
C ASP A 13 1.90 -4.19 15.92
N ASN A 14 0.83 -4.34 16.69
CA ASN A 14 -0.45 -4.86 16.23
C ASN A 14 -0.35 -6.26 15.60
N VAL A 15 0.34 -7.19 16.29
CA VAL A 15 0.56 -8.56 15.81
C VAL A 15 -0.74 -9.27 15.40
N GLU A 16 -1.86 -8.95 16.05
CA GLU A 16 -3.16 -9.53 15.71
C GLU A 16 -3.68 -9.02 14.35
N MET A 17 -3.44 -7.74 14.03
CA MET A 17 -3.76 -7.18 12.72
C MET A 17 -2.84 -7.79 11.65
N ASP A 18 -1.53 -7.91 11.96
CA ASP A 18 -0.57 -8.54 11.05
C ASP A 18 -0.98 -9.97 10.71
N ARG A 19 -1.45 -10.72 11.74
CA ARG A 19 -1.95 -12.08 11.58
C ARG A 19 -3.09 -12.14 10.55
N VAL A 20 -4.08 -11.26 10.67
CA VAL A 20 -5.24 -11.23 9.77
C VAL A 20 -4.82 -10.77 8.37
N CYS A 21 -3.98 -9.75 8.28
CA CYS A 21 -3.47 -9.23 7.01
C CYS A 21 -2.72 -10.33 6.24
N LEU A 22 -1.78 -11.01 6.90
CA LEU A 22 -0.99 -12.06 6.26
C LEU A 22 -1.84 -13.29 5.91
N ASP A 23 -2.82 -13.63 6.74
CA ASP A 23 -3.76 -14.70 6.46
C ASP A 23 -4.54 -14.41 5.16
N HIS A 24 -5.07 -13.20 5.03
CA HIS A 24 -5.72 -12.77 3.78
C HIS A 24 -4.74 -12.79 2.61
N LEU A 25 -3.52 -12.26 2.80
CA LEU A 25 -2.51 -12.22 1.75
C LEU A 25 -2.26 -13.63 1.18
N PHE A 26 -1.94 -14.59 2.07
CA PHE A 26 -1.57 -15.94 1.60
C PHE A 26 -2.77 -16.72 1.08
N ARG A 27 -3.94 -16.55 1.66
CA ARG A 27 -5.16 -17.22 1.20
C ARG A 27 -5.63 -16.67 -0.16
N CYS A 28 -5.53 -15.36 -0.36
CA CYS A 28 -6.13 -14.67 -1.52
C CYS A 28 -5.15 -14.44 -2.68
N THR A 29 -3.85 -14.72 -2.49
CA THR A 29 -2.86 -14.57 -3.56
C THR A 29 -2.73 -15.91 -4.29
N GLU A 30 -3.59 -16.13 -5.27
CA GLU A 30 -3.52 -17.28 -6.14
C GLU A 30 -2.80 -16.90 -7.43
N ILE A 31 -1.76 -17.66 -7.79
CA ILE A 31 -0.96 -17.41 -8.99
C ILE A 31 -1.33 -18.45 -10.04
N LYS A 32 -2.01 -18.02 -11.09
CA LYS A 32 -2.40 -18.86 -12.22
C LYS A 32 -1.41 -18.72 -13.39
N ARG A 33 -0.79 -17.54 -13.52
CA ARG A 33 0.23 -17.26 -14.54
C ARG A 33 1.53 -17.97 -14.18
N ILE A 34 2.05 -18.80 -15.08
CA ILE A 34 3.28 -19.58 -14.88
C ILE A 34 4.54 -18.71 -14.92
N ASP A 35 4.43 -17.52 -15.48
CA ASP A 35 5.56 -16.59 -15.58
C ASP A 35 5.77 -15.71 -14.33
N LEU A 36 4.86 -15.74 -13.35
CA LEU A 36 4.98 -14.90 -12.15
C LEU A 36 5.71 -15.63 -11.03
N LYS A 37 6.63 -14.93 -10.37
CA LYS A 37 7.34 -15.42 -9.19
C LYS A 37 7.21 -14.40 -8.08
N VAL A 38 6.62 -14.79 -6.96
CA VAL A 38 6.25 -13.89 -5.87
C VAL A 38 7.13 -14.15 -4.64
N THR A 39 7.61 -13.09 -4.03
CA THR A 39 8.36 -13.09 -2.76
C THR A 39 7.68 -12.10 -1.82
N VAL A 40 7.67 -12.40 -0.52
CA VAL A 40 7.10 -11.52 0.51
C VAL A 40 8.24 -11.00 1.40
N LEU A 41 8.21 -9.71 1.71
CA LEU A 41 9.15 -9.09 2.65
C LEU A 41 8.35 -8.39 3.75
N ILE A 42 8.60 -8.77 4.98
CA ILE A 42 8.06 -8.08 6.15
C ILE A 42 9.14 -7.12 6.66
N VAL A 43 8.83 -5.84 6.70
CA VAL A 43 9.72 -4.82 7.25
C VAL A 43 9.18 -4.41 8.63
N ASP A 44 9.76 -4.96 9.68
CA ASP A 44 9.39 -4.66 11.06
C ASP A 44 10.05 -3.34 11.47
N ASN A 45 9.25 -2.33 11.66
CA ASN A 45 9.72 -0.97 11.92
C ASN A 45 9.99 -0.72 13.41
N GLY A 46 10.49 -1.76 14.10
CA GLY A 46 10.91 -1.67 15.50
C GLY A 46 9.81 -2.05 16.49
N SER A 47 9.04 -3.09 16.20
CA SER A 47 7.94 -3.55 17.05
C SER A 47 8.44 -4.02 18.43
N GLU A 48 7.64 -3.81 19.46
CA GLU A 48 7.84 -4.43 20.78
C GLU A 48 7.23 -5.84 20.81
N GLU A 49 6.25 -6.10 19.95
CA GLU A 49 5.61 -7.41 19.84
C GLU A 49 6.45 -8.39 19.02
N ASP A 50 6.21 -9.69 19.21
CA ASP A 50 7.02 -10.76 18.62
C ASP A 50 6.57 -11.11 17.20
N ILE A 51 6.93 -10.26 16.24
CA ILE A 51 6.64 -10.51 14.81
C ILE A 51 7.35 -11.76 14.29
N PRO A 52 8.66 -12.03 14.62
CA PRO A 52 9.26 -13.28 14.21
C PRO A 52 8.52 -14.53 14.72
N GLY A 53 8.01 -14.48 15.95
CA GLY A 53 7.21 -15.57 16.51
C GLY A 53 5.95 -15.83 15.70
N LEU A 54 5.23 -14.78 15.32
CA LEU A 54 4.06 -14.89 14.44
C LEU A 54 4.42 -15.59 13.12
N LEU A 55 5.52 -15.18 12.49
CA LEU A 55 5.93 -15.78 11.21
C LEU A 55 6.29 -17.25 11.36
N ARG A 56 7.02 -17.62 12.43
CA ARG A 56 7.42 -19.02 12.68
C ARG A 56 6.23 -19.92 12.98
N THR A 57 5.24 -19.46 13.75
CA THR A 57 4.14 -20.30 14.19
C THR A 57 3.02 -20.41 13.16
N ASP A 58 2.66 -19.31 12.53
CA ASP A 58 1.46 -19.25 11.68
C ASP A 58 1.75 -19.30 10.19
N PHE A 59 2.97 -18.91 9.76
CA PHE A 59 3.29 -18.74 8.33
C PHE A 59 4.54 -19.51 7.89
N ASN A 60 4.98 -20.48 8.67
CA ASN A 60 6.18 -21.28 8.37
C ASN A 60 6.04 -22.19 7.13
N ASN A 61 4.80 -22.46 6.69
CA ASN A 61 4.51 -23.27 5.50
C ASN A 61 3.96 -22.43 4.34
N SER A 62 4.34 -21.16 4.27
CA SER A 62 3.88 -20.26 3.20
C SER A 62 4.30 -20.78 1.82
N ARG A 63 3.40 -20.62 0.84
CA ARG A 63 3.68 -20.93 -0.56
C ARG A 63 4.75 -20.02 -1.17
N PHE A 64 4.95 -18.82 -0.60
CA PHE A 64 5.90 -17.84 -1.10
C PHE A 64 7.05 -17.70 -0.11
N PRO A 65 8.30 -17.52 -0.58
CA PRO A 65 9.39 -17.18 0.34
C PRO A 65 9.06 -15.92 1.12
N ILE A 66 9.28 -15.96 2.43
CA ILE A 66 9.10 -14.80 3.31
C ILE A 66 10.46 -14.38 3.84
N TYR A 67 10.81 -13.12 3.61
CA TYR A 67 11.98 -12.48 4.20
C TYR A 67 11.51 -11.54 5.31
N TYR A 68 12.32 -11.40 6.33
CA TYR A 68 12.05 -10.53 7.47
C TYR A 68 13.24 -9.61 7.70
N ARG A 69 12.96 -8.33 7.84
CA ARG A 69 13.96 -7.31 8.15
C ARG A 69 13.44 -6.45 9.30
N ARG A 70 14.27 -6.25 10.33
CA ARG A 70 13.87 -5.47 11.49
C ARG A 70 14.69 -4.20 11.59
N ASN A 71 14.02 -3.09 11.81
CA ASN A 71 14.65 -1.81 12.16
C ASN A 71 14.82 -1.72 13.68
N PRO A 72 15.86 -1.03 14.15
CA PRO A 72 16.10 -0.93 15.61
C PRO A 72 15.02 -0.09 16.33
N LYS A 73 14.30 0.74 15.61
CA LYS A 73 13.21 1.58 16.12
C LYS A 73 12.33 2.00 14.96
N ASN A 74 11.23 2.70 15.26
CA ASN A 74 10.36 3.26 14.22
C ASN A 74 11.14 4.32 13.41
N MET A 75 11.50 3.98 12.18
CA MET A 75 12.21 4.82 11.23
C MET A 75 11.27 5.60 10.30
N GLY A 76 9.98 5.44 10.50
CA GLY A 76 8.95 6.06 9.64
C GLY A 76 8.56 5.18 8.47
N VAL A 77 7.40 5.47 7.94
CA VAL A 77 6.82 4.68 6.83
C VAL A 77 7.65 4.80 5.54
N UNK A 78 8.18 5.82 5.26
CA UNK A 78 8.97 6.07 4.20
C UNK A 78 10.19 5.32 4.17
N UNK A 79 10.72 5.12 5.20
CA UNK A 79 11.77 4.36 5.31
C UNK A 79 11.58 3.03 4.99
N ALA A 80 10.57 2.53 5.61
CA ALA A 80 10.18 1.14 5.36
C ALA A 80 9.86 0.89 3.89
N TRP A 81 9.12 1.79 3.25
CA TRP A 81 8.81 1.64 1.82
C TRP A 81 10.08 1.63 0.96
N ASN A 82 11.02 2.51 1.25
CA ASN A 82 12.29 2.53 0.50
C ASN A 82 13.14 1.28 0.76
N GLN A 83 13.05 0.70 1.95
CA GLN A 83 13.72 -0.59 2.22
C GLN A 83 13.11 -1.71 1.38
N ILE A 84 11.79 -1.67 1.16
CA ILE A 84 11.14 -2.63 0.26
C ILE A 84 11.66 -2.47 -1.16
N LEU A 85 11.72 -1.23 -1.66
CA LEU A 85 12.17 -0.94 -3.03
C LEU A 85 13.65 -1.32 -3.26
N ARG A 86 14.48 -1.24 -2.20
CA ARG A 86 15.91 -1.57 -2.28
C ARG A 86 16.22 -3.03 -1.94
N PHE A 87 15.19 -3.82 -1.65
CA PHE A 87 15.42 -5.20 -1.19
C PHE A 87 15.86 -6.10 -2.34
N SER A 88 16.91 -6.88 -2.06
CA SER A 88 17.34 -8.00 -2.90
C SER A 88 17.68 -9.17 -1.98
N PRO A 89 17.25 -10.39 -2.32
CA PRO A 89 17.68 -11.58 -1.58
C PRO A 89 19.13 -11.95 -1.89
N ASP A 90 19.69 -11.44 -2.96
CA ASP A 90 21.07 -11.67 -3.39
C ASP A 90 21.94 -10.49 -2.92
N PRO A 91 23.02 -10.75 -2.17
CA PRO A 91 23.91 -9.68 -1.73
C PRO A 91 24.74 -9.01 -2.84
N ALA A 92 24.71 -9.54 -4.05
CA ALA A 92 25.42 -8.96 -5.21
C ALA A 92 24.41 -8.18 -6.08
N PRO A 93 24.17 -6.90 -5.78
CA PRO A 93 23.14 -6.16 -6.48
C PRO A 93 23.64 -5.61 -7.83
N ASP A 94 23.28 -6.29 -8.87
CA ASP A 94 23.21 -5.75 -10.21
C ASP A 94 22.14 -6.56 -10.90
N PRO A 95 21.03 -5.99 -11.21
CA PRO A 95 20.66 -4.57 -11.34
C PRO A 95 20.24 -3.87 -10.03
N GLU A 96 20.16 -2.55 -10.10
CA GLU A 96 19.75 -1.68 -8.99
C GLU A 96 18.42 -2.09 -8.37
N PHE A 97 17.52 -2.63 -9.15
CA PHE A 97 16.26 -3.21 -8.70
C PHE A 97 16.23 -4.69 -9.07
N TYR A 98 16.02 -5.54 -8.08
CA TYR A 98 16.01 -6.99 -8.28
C TYR A 98 14.66 -7.49 -8.86
N TYR A 99 13.56 -6.83 -8.53
CA TYR A 99 12.21 -7.25 -8.92
C TYR A 99 11.68 -6.40 -10.08
N ASP A 100 10.83 -7.01 -10.89
CA ASP A 100 10.17 -6.32 -12.02
C ASP A 100 9.04 -5.40 -11.55
N TYR A 101 8.37 -5.80 -10.45
CA TYR A 101 7.35 -4.97 -9.80
C TYR A 101 7.47 -5.10 -8.28
N TYR A 102 7.15 -4.01 -7.60
CA TYR A 102 7.09 -3.96 -6.14
C TYR A 102 5.68 -3.62 -5.73
N VAL A 103 5.06 -4.48 -4.92
CA VAL A 103 3.82 -4.16 -4.21
C VAL A 103 4.19 -3.70 -2.81
N ILE A 104 3.65 -2.57 -2.39
CA ILE A 104 3.76 -2.09 -1.02
C ILE A 104 2.35 -2.05 -0.46
N SER A 105 2.15 -2.67 0.69
CA SER A 105 0.83 -2.73 1.30
C SER A 105 0.90 -2.43 2.79
N ASN A 106 -0.05 -1.65 3.27
CA ASN A 106 -0.22 -1.44 4.70
C ASN A 106 -0.58 -2.77 5.39
N ASN A 107 -0.20 -2.91 6.64
CA ASN A 107 -0.50 -4.12 7.43
C ASN A 107 -1.95 -4.18 7.91
N ASP A 108 -2.76 -3.16 7.62
CA ASP A 108 -4.21 -3.16 7.89
C ASP A 108 -5.04 -3.23 6.59
N ALA A 109 -4.42 -3.71 5.51
CA ALA A 109 -5.09 -4.01 4.25
C ALA A 109 -5.40 -5.51 4.20
N LEU A 110 -6.66 -5.87 4.00
CA LEU A 110 -7.11 -7.25 3.94
C LEU A 110 -7.47 -7.58 2.50
N PHE A 111 -6.71 -8.46 1.90
CA PHE A 111 -6.75 -8.74 0.46
C PHE A 111 -8.00 -9.54 0.08
N GLY A 112 -8.61 -9.19 -1.03
CA GLY A 112 -9.68 -9.96 -1.65
C GLY A 112 -9.14 -11.03 -2.60
N PRO A 113 -9.99 -11.99 -3.00
CA PRO A 113 -9.55 -13.07 -3.90
C PRO A 113 -8.97 -12.56 -5.21
N ASP A 114 -7.93 -13.22 -5.70
CA ASP A 114 -7.33 -12.99 -7.03
C ASP A 114 -6.92 -11.51 -7.25
N TRP A 115 -6.39 -10.86 -6.21
CA TRP A 115 -6.11 -9.42 -6.25
C TRP A 115 -4.84 -9.07 -7.05
N LEU A 116 -3.84 -9.95 -7.09
CA LEU A 116 -2.49 -9.60 -7.57
C LEU A 116 -2.34 -9.61 -9.09
N GLU A 117 -2.78 -10.68 -9.75
CA GLU A 117 -2.57 -10.80 -11.20
C GLU A 117 -3.22 -9.66 -12.00
N PRO A 118 -4.43 -9.18 -11.66
CA PRO A 118 -4.98 -8.01 -12.36
C PRO A 118 -4.12 -6.74 -12.22
N MET A 119 -3.39 -6.57 -11.12
CA MET A 119 -2.48 -5.42 -10.97
C MET A 119 -1.31 -5.53 -11.95
N VAL A 120 -0.77 -6.74 -12.15
CA VAL A 120 0.26 -6.98 -13.16
C VAL A 120 -0.29 -6.68 -14.56
N GLU A 121 -1.49 -7.20 -14.86
CA GLU A 121 -2.15 -6.95 -16.15
C GLU A 121 -2.36 -5.44 -16.38
N ALA A 122 -2.77 -4.72 -15.33
CA ALA A 122 -2.95 -3.26 -15.42
C ALA A 122 -1.62 -2.56 -15.77
N MET A 123 -0.51 -2.96 -15.12
CA MET A 123 0.82 -2.44 -15.46
C MET A 123 1.18 -2.73 -16.92
N GLU A 124 0.82 -3.91 -17.42
CA GLU A 124 1.14 -4.34 -18.79
C GLU A 124 0.33 -3.58 -19.85
N THR A 125 -0.76 -2.90 -19.49
CA THR A 125 -1.56 -2.11 -20.45
C THR A 125 -0.85 -0.86 -20.96
N GLY A 126 0.22 -0.42 -20.29
CA GLY A 126 0.94 0.77 -20.75
C GLY A 126 2.30 0.94 -20.10
N SER A 127 3.32 1.21 -20.91
CA SER A 127 4.71 1.35 -20.43
C SER A 127 4.90 2.57 -19.51
N ARG A 128 3.99 3.56 -19.57
CA ARG A 128 4.06 4.75 -18.71
C ARG A 128 3.14 4.67 -17.50
N ILE A 129 2.53 3.50 -17.22
CA ILE A 129 1.83 3.27 -15.96
C ILE A 129 2.89 2.91 -14.92
N GLY A 130 3.10 3.78 -13.96
CA GLY A 130 4.14 3.60 -12.94
C GLY A 130 3.60 3.21 -11.56
N TRP A 131 2.29 3.44 -11.34
CA TRP A 131 1.66 3.19 -10.04
C TRP A 131 0.24 2.66 -10.26
N VAL A 132 -0.07 1.51 -9.67
CA VAL A 132 -1.42 0.93 -9.69
C VAL A 132 -1.81 0.55 -8.27
N SER A 133 -2.93 1.07 -7.78
CA SER A 133 -3.46 0.74 -6.45
C SER A 133 -4.64 -0.22 -6.58
N ALA A 134 -4.79 -1.10 -5.59
CA ALA A 134 -6.03 -1.85 -5.42
C ALA A 134 -7.16 -0.88 -5.05
N LEU A 135 -8.38 -1.21 -5.45
CA LEU A 135 -9.59 -0.54 -4.94
C LEU A 135 -9.75 -0.87 -3.46
N GLU A 136 -10.16 0.10 -2.67
CA GLU A 136 -10.43 -0.09 -1.25
C GLU A 136 -11.81 0.44 -0.88
N ASN A 137 -12.31 0.03 0.27
CA ASN A 137 -13.52 0.65 0.81
C ASN A 137 -13.25 2.15 0.96
N GLY A 138 -14.04 2.97 0.24
CA GLY A 138 -13.82 4.41 0.15
C GLY A 138 -13.27 4.89 -1.18
N SER A 139 -12.83 4.00 -2.07
CA SER A 139 -12.43 4.41 -3.43
C SER A 139 -13.64 4.98 -4.17
N PRO A 140 -13.53 6.18 -4.76
CA PRO A 140 -14.69 6.85 -5.39
C PRO A 140 -14.96 6.35 -6.81
N VAL A 141 -14.84 5.05 -7.03
CA VAL A 141 -15.01 4.41 -8.33
C VAL A 141 -16.40 3.78 -8.44
N LEU A 142 -16.92 3.25 -7.32
CA LEU A 142 -18.25 2.60 -7.27
C LEU A 142 -18.94 2.97 -5.95
N ASP A 143 -20.25 3.11 -6.02
CA ASP A 143 -21.07 3.43 -4.85
C ASP A 143 -20.96 2.35 -3.76
N GLU A 144 -20.84 1.09 -4.15
CA GLU A 144 -20.69 -0.02 -3.20
C GLU A 144 -19.42 0.10 -2.34
N LEU A 145 -18.33 0.63 -2.92
CA LEU A 145 -17.09 0.86 -2.16
C LEU A 145 -17.28 1.98 -1.13
N LEU A 146 -18.00 3.04 -1.51
CA LEU A 146 -18.34 4.14 -0.60
C LEU A 146 -19.29 3.66 0.50
N GLU A 147 -20.25 2.81 0.15
CA GLU A 147 -21.18 2.22 1.11
C GLU A 147 -20.44 1.33 2.12
N ALA A 148 -19.53 0.46 1.64
CA ALA A 148 -18.71 -0.36 2.51
C ALA A 148 -17.88 0.50 3.48
N HIS A 149 -17.36 1.63 3.01
CA HIS A 149 -16.65 2.57 3.88
C HIS A 149 -17.57 3.16 4.96
N ALA A 150 -18.78 3.57 4.58
CA ALA A 150 -19.73 4.13 5.53
C ALA A 150 -20.10 3.11 6.61
N ILE A 151 -20.32 1.86 6.22
CA ILE A 151 -20.61 0.76 7.16
C ILE A 151 -19.39 0.49 8.05
N SER A 152 -18.18 0.51 7.46
CA SER A 152 -16.96 0.23 8.22
C SER A 152 -16.75 1.21 9.37
N ARG A 153 -17.16 2.47 9.21
CA ARG A 153 -17.04 3.46 10.28
C ARG A 153 -17.89 3.11 11.51
N GLN A 154 -18.94 2.29 11.34
CA GLN A 154 -19.81 1.86 12.43
C GLN A 154 -19.30 0.59 13.14
N HIS A 155 -18.48 -0.21 12.45
CA HIS A 155 -18.07 -1.54 12.92
C HIS A 155 -16.57 -1.70 13.10
N ARG A 156 -15.76 -0.68 12.83
CA ARG A 156 -14.31 -0.79 12.93
C ARG A 156 -13.84 -1.00 14.36
N ILE A 157 -12.71 -1.67 14.48
CA ILE A 157 -12.04 -1.92 15.75
C ILE A 157 -11.63 -0.59 16.40
N ASP A 158 -11.79 -0.51 17.73
CA ASP A 158 -11.23 0.59 18.52
C ASP A 158 -9.76 0.27 18.82
N PRO A 159 -8.81 0.93 18.16
CA PRO A 159 -7.40 0.61 18.34
C PRO A 159 -6.83 1.10 19.69
N THR A 160 -7.62 1.85 20.47
CA THR A 160 -7.19 2.29 21.81
C THR A 160 -7.39 1.20 22.86
N ARG A 161 -8.06 0.11 22.50
CA ARG A 161 -8.32 -1.03 23.39
C ARG A 161 -7.66 -2.29 22.82
N PRO A 162 -7.32 -3.27 23.68
CA PRO A 162 -6.83 -4.55 23.17
C PRO A 162 -7.86 -5.21 22.27
N PHE A 163 -7.40 -5.81 21.19
CA PHE A 163 -8.25 -6.56 20.25
C PHE A 163 -7.52 -7.81 19.79
N THR A 164 -8.28 -8.78 19.29
CA THR A 164 -7.76 -10.05 18.79
C THR A 164 -8.02 -10.17 17.30
N ALA A 165 -7.39 -11.15 16.66
CA ALA A 165 -7.67 -11.50 15.27
C ALA A 165 -9.16 -11.84 15.09
N ALA A 166 -9.77 -12.52 16.05
CA ALA A 166 -11.20 -12.84 16.01
C ALA A 166 -12.06 -11.57 15.99
N ASP A 167 -11.69 -10.55 16.76
CA ASP A 167 -12.41 -9.25 16.76
C ASP A 167 -12.35 -8.59 15.40
N ILE A 168 -11.17 -8.64 14.75
CA ILE A 168 -11.00 -8.06 13.41
C ILE A 168 -11.88 -8.81 12.41
N ARG A 169 -11.86 -10.14 12.44
CA ARG A 169 -12.67 -10.96 11.53
C ARG A 169 -14.15 -10.71 11.71
N GLU A 170 -14.61 -10.61 12.95
CA GLU A 170 -16.01 -10.28 13.27
C GLU A 170 -16.39 -8.90 12.70
N SER A 171 -15.55 -7.91 12.89
CA SER A 171 -15.76 -6.57 12.33
C SER A 171 -15.92 -6.62 10.81
N VAL A 172 -15.03 -7.31 10.11
CA VAL A 172 -15.07 -7.45 8.66
C VAL A 172 -16.33 -8.20 8.22
N ASP A 173 -16.70 -9.27 8.93
CA ASP A 173 -17.93 -10.02 8.63
C ASP A 173 -19.17 -9.11 8.73
N ARG A 174 -19.25 -8.27 9.76
CA ARG A 174 -20.37 -7.33 9.92
C ARG A 174 -20.41 -6.28 8.81
N ILE A 175 -19.23 -5.78 8.39
CA ILE A 175 -19.15 -4.76 7.34
C ILE A 175 -19.72 -5.31 6.02
N TYR A 176 -19.39 -6.56 5.69
CA TYR A 176 -19.71 -7.14 4.39
C TYR A 176 -20.89 -8.12 4.40
N ASP A 177 -21.60 -8.20 5.52
CA ASP A 177 -22.71 -9.18 5.73
C ASP A 177 -23.77 -9.11 4.61
N LYS A 178 -24.21 -7.90 4.24
CA LYS A 178 -25.26 -7.73 3.22
C LYS A 178 -24.86 -8.26 1.85
N TRP A 179 -23.56 -8.41 1.58
CA TRP A 179 -23.05 -8.92 0.29
C TRP A 179 -22.62 -10.39 0.38
N GLY A 180 -22.81 -11.04 1.53
CA GLY A 180 -22.43 -12.44 1.72
C GLY A 180 -20.98 -12.62 2.16
N GLY A 181 -20.33 -11.55 2.69
CA GLY A 181 -18.96 -11.57 3.17
C GLY A 181 -17.99 -10.82 2.29
N HIS A 182 -16.77 -10.63 2.80
CA HIS A 182 -15.73 -9.85 2.10
C HIS A 182 -15.36 -10.46 0.74
N ASP A 183 -15.14 -11.77 0.70
CA ASP A 183 -14.78 -12.44 -0.57
C ASP A 183 -15.89 -12.29 -1.62
N ALA A 184 -17.14 -12.47 -1.22
CA ALA A 184 -18.29 -12.32 -2.12
C ALA A 184 -18.40 -10.88 -2.63
N PHE A 185 -18.18 -9.90 -1.74
CA PHE A 185 -18.14 -8.49 -2.11
C PHE A 185 -17.07 -8.22 -3.17
N CYS A 186 -15.85 -8.71 -2.94
CA CYS A 186 -14.75 -8.53 -3.88
C CYS A 186 -15.06 -9.13 -5.24
N ARG A 187 -15.61 -10.34 -5.28
CA ARG A 187 -16.00 -11.00 -6.54
C ARG A 187 -17.09 -10.23 -7.26
N MET A 188 -18.06 -9.67 -6.52
CA MET A 188 -19.10 -8.83 -7.10
C MET A 188 -18.48 -7.61 -7.81
N ILE A 189 -17.52 -6.93 -7.15
CA ILE A 189 -16.83 -5.77 -7.74
C ILE A 189 -16.05 -6.21 -9.00
N GLN A 190 -15.34 -7.33 -8.93
CA GLN A 190 -14.58 -7.87 -10.07
C GLN A 190 -15.48 -8.14 -11.28
N GLN A 191 -16.73 -8.54 -11.04
CA GLN A 191 -17.71 -8.85 -12.09
C GLN A 191 -18.38 -7.61 -12.70
N ARG A 192 -18.14 -6.40 -12.13
CA ARG A 192 -18.71 -5.16 -12.67
C ARG A 192 -18.15 -4.76 -14.04
N GLY A 193 -17.06 -5.39 -14.48
CA GLY A 193 -16.46 -5.09 -15.78
C GLY A 193 -15.71 -3.75 -15.82
N LEU A 194 -15.19 -3.29 -14.69
CA LEU A 194 -14.40 -2.09 -14.64
C LEU A 194 -13.13 -2.25 -15.48
N PRO A 195 -12.58 -1.16 -16.05
CA PRO A 195 -11.29 -1.22 -16.74
C PRO A 195 -10.19 -1.73 -15.82
N LEU A 196 -9.21 -2.42 -16.38
CA LEU A 196 -8.02 -2.85 -15.61
C LEU A 196 -7.31 -1.64 -14.98
N PHE A 197 -7.13 -0.57 -15.75
CA PHE A 197 -6.51 0.65 -15.26
C PHE A 197 -7.53 1.80 -15.28
N ILE A 198 -7.75 2.40 -14.12
CA ILE A 198 -8.65 3.55 -13.94
C ILE A 198 -7.79 4.70 -13.43
N PRO A 199 -7.51 5.73 -14.25
CA PRO A 199 -6.68 6.84 -13.78
C PRO A 199 -7.24 7.46 -12.49
N PHE A 200 -6.34 7.86 -11.59
CA PHE A 200 -6.77 8.58 -10.38
C PHE A 200 -7.43 9.89 -10.76
N VAL A 201 -8.44 10.24 -10.00
CA VAL A 201 -9.02 11.57 -10.01
C VAL A 201 -8.46 12.35 -8.81
N LYS A 202 -8.56 13.67 -8.87
CA LYS A 202 -7.94 14.60 -7.94
C LYS A 202 -8.06 14.21 -6.46
N ASP A 203 -9.24 13.85 -6.03
CA ASP A 203 -9.53 13.57 -4.61
C ASP A 203 -9.69 12.08 -4.31
N GLY A 204 -9.24 11.21 -5.23
CA GLY A 204 -9.47 9.78 -5.12
C GLY A 204 -8.22 8.93 -5.29
N ARG A 205 -7.10 9.35 -4.72
CA ARG A 205 -5.85 8.59 -4.77
C ARG A 205 -5.71 7.67 -3.55
N SER A 206 -4.99 6.58 -3.72
CA SER A 206 -4.77 5.61 -2.65
C SER A 206 -3.33 5.10 -2.64
N ALA A 207 -2.80 4.91 -1.44
CA ALA A 207 -1.51 4.26 -1.17
C ALA A 207 -1.67 3.19 -0.08
N VAL A 208 -2.80 2.49 -0.06
CA VAL A 208 -3.07 1.43 0.94
C VAL A 208 -2.42 0.12 0.52
N SER A 209 -2.62 -0.28 -0.74
CA SER A 209 -1.95 -1.43 -1.34
C SER A 209 -1.73 -1.08 -2.81
N PHE A 210 -0.48 -0.94 -3.21
CA PHE A 210 -0.15 -0.43 -4.53
C PHE A 210 1.08 -1.11 -5.11
N MET A 211 1.09 -1.20 -6.43
CA MET A 211 2.20 -1.76 -7.21
C MET A 211 2.92 -0.63 -7.92
N VAL A 212 4.25 -0.65 -7.92
CA VAL A 212 5.07 0.34 -8.63
C VAL A 212 6.08 -0.34 -9.55
N ARG A 213 6.46 0.41 -10.58
CA ARG A 213 7.43 0.00 -11.59
C ARG A 213 8.80 0.61 -11.29
N PRO A 214 9.89 -0.17 -11.29
CA PRO A 214 11.23 0.35 -11.01
C PRO A 214 11.67 1.50 -11.92
N GLU A 215 11.29 1.46 -13.21
CA GLU A 215 11.63 2.52 -14.16
C GLU A 215 11.13 3.88 -13.69
N MET A 216 9.95 3.91 -13.08
CA MET A 216 9.44 5.14 -12.48
C MET A 216 10.32 5.60 -11.32
N ILE A 217 10.69 4.66 -10.43
CA ILE A 217 11.53 5.00 -9.26
C ILE A 217 12.89 5.56 -9.72
N ARG A 218 13.51 4.97 -10.76
CA ARG A 218 14.78 5.48 -11.30
C ARG A 218 14.64 6.92 -11.79
N GLN A 219 13.52 7.26 -12.40
CA GLN A 219 13.30 8.59 -12.98
C GLN A 219 12.95 9.65 -11.96
N ILE A 220 12.08 9.34 -10.99
CA ILE A 220 11.56 10.36 -10.08
C ILE A 220 12.10 10.22 -8.65
N GLY A 221 12.86 9.17 -8.36
CA GLY A 221 13.50 8.95 -7.06
C GLY A 221 12.65 8.15 -6.08
N PHE A 222 13.26 7.82 -4.96
CA PHE A 222 12.64 7.12 -3.84
C PHE A 222 11.69 8.05 -3.07
N PHE A 223 10.90 7.47 -2.17
CA PHE A 223 10.05 8.25 -1.26
C PHE A 223 10.90 9.16 -0.37
N ASP A 224 10.36 10.31 -0.02
CA ASP A 224 11.07 11.32 0.74
C ASP A 224 11.05 10.97 2.24
N GLU A 225 12.22 10.62 2.77
CA GLU A 225 12.36 10.19 4.17
C GLU A 225 12.39 11.36 5.17
N ASP A 226 12.43 12.61 4.71
CA ASP A 226 12.41 13.78 5.59
C ASP A 226 11.08 13.91 6.35
N PHE A 227 10.03 13.19 5.92
CA PHE A 227 8.74 13.18 6.62
C PHE A 227 8.69 12.20 7.78
N ALA A 228 9.78 11.45 8.05
CA ALA A 228 9.84 10.53 9.19
C ALA A 228 9.68 11.28 10.53
N PRO A 229 9.20 10.64 11.57
CA PRO A 229 8.77 9.23 11.64
C PRO A 229 7.27 9.00 11.40
N ILE A 230 6.52 10.00 11.02
CA ILE A 230 5.07 10.01 11.19
C ILE A 230 4.28 9.68 9.92
N GLY A 231 4.93 9.48 8.79
CA GLY A 231 4.20 9.23 7.56
C GLY A 231 3.26 10.40 7.22
N ILE A 232 3.81 11.48 6.70
CA ILE A 232 3.05 12.72 6.51
C ILE A 232 2.93 13.04 5.03
N ALA A 233 1.91 12.45 4.38
CA ALA A 233 1.62 12.77 3.00
C ALA A 233 2.79 12.48 2.04
N GLU A 234 3.60 11.50 2.36
CA GLU A 234 4.65 11.00 1.47
C GLU A 234 4.08 10.46 0.17
N ASP A 235 2.85 9.95 0.23
CA ASP A 235 2.10 9.55 -0.95
C ASP A 235 1.71 10.76 -1.81
N LEU A 236 1.19 11.82 -1.19
CA LEU A 236 0.85 13.05 -1.91
C LEU A 236 2.09 13.66 -2.56
N GLU A 237 3.20 13.74 -1.83
CA GLU A 237 4.45 14.27 -2.35
C GLU A 237 4.90 13.47 -3.59
N TYR A 238 4.76 12.15 -3.53
CA TYR A 238 5.15 11.27 -4.62
C TYR A 238 4.27 11.50 -5.86
N PHE A 239 2.95 11.62 -5.67
CA PHE A 239 2.04 11.93 -6.78
C PHE A 239 2.35 13.28 -7.43
N LEU A 240 2.73 14.27 -6.62
CA LEU A 240 3.13 15.59 -7.15
C LEU A 240 4.38 15.49 -8.03
N ARG A 241 5.34 14.63 -7.65
CA ARG A 241 6.52 14.37 -8.49
C ARG A 241 6.14 13.63 -9.78
N MET A 242 5.28 12.61 -9.68
CA MET A 242 4.82 11.84 -10.84
C MET A 242 4.16 12.74 -11.89
N GLU A 243 3.39 13.73 -11.44
CA GLU A 243 2.67 14.66 -12.32
C GLU A 243 3.51 15.88 -12.71
N GLY A 244 4.76 15.96 -12.25
CA GLY A 244 5.65 17.07 -12.58
C GLY A 244 5.29 18.40 -11.93
N VAL A 245 4.48 18.36 -10.85
CA VAL A 245 4.11 19.56 -10.09
C VAL A 245 5.28 20.04 -9.21
N ILE A 246 6.05 19.08 -8.68
CA ILE A 246 7.28 19.37 -7.95
C ILE A 246 8.43 18.57 -8.58
N LYS A 247 9.66 19.03 -8.34
CA LYS A 247 10.84 18.40 -8.95
C LYS A 247 11.09 17.00 -8.38
N PRO A 248 11.56 16.07 -9.21
CA PRO A 248 12.04 14.78 -8.72
C PRO A 248 13.18 14.95 -7.71
N THR A 249 13.37 13.93 -6.87
CA THR A 249 14.49 13.90 -5.92
C THR A 249 15.82 13.52 -6.58
N VAL A 250 15.78 13.06 -7.84
CA VAL A 250 16.98 12.71 -8.61
C VAL A 250 17.45 13.96 -9.37
N SER A 251 18.71 14.33 -9.17
CA SER A 251 19.25 15.62 -9.61
C SER A 251 19.28 15.84 -11.11
N ASP A 252 19.29 14.76 -11.90
CA ASP A 252 19.51 14.84 -13.35
C ASP A 252 18.24 14.57 -14.18
N SER A 253 17.09 14.46 -13.53
CA SER A 253 15.86 14.25 -14.29
C SER A 253 15.28 15.58 -14.76
N GLU A 254 15.38 15.84 -16.04
CA GLU A 254 14.56 16.88 -16.65
C GLU A 254 13.11 16.39 -16.65
N THR A 255 12.20 17.26 -16.25
CA THR A 255 10.77 16.98 -16.43
C THR A 255 10.53 16.91 -17.93
N GLY A 256 10.37 15.72 -18.42
CA GLY A 256 10.11 15.49 -19.84
C GLY A 256 8.76 16.06 -20.28
N PRO A 257 8.48 16.05 -21.57
CA PRO A 257 7.19 16.46 -22.11
C PRO A 257 6.02 15.76 -21.38
N GLU A 258 4.85 16.35 -21.44
CA GLU A 258 3.66 15.85 -20.72
C GLU A 258 3.34 14.39 -21.08
N ASP A 259 3.61 13.97 -22.30
CA ASP A 259 3.43 12.58 -22.77
C ASP A 259 4.43 11.58 -22.17
N GLN A 260 5.49 12.06 -21.51
CA GLN A 260 6.49 11.22 -20.83
C GLN A 260 6.26 11.12 -19.32
N ARG A 261 5.21 11.75 -18.80
CA ARG A 261 4.89 11.68 -17.37
C ARG A 261 4.37 10.29 -17.02
N TRP A 262 4.61 9.91 -15.77
CA TRP A 262 4.12 8.65 -15.25
C TRP A 262 2.64 8.76 -14.89
N ARG A 263 1.90 7.70 -15.19
CA ARG A 263 0.46 7.61 -14.89
C ARG A 263 0.25 6.78 -13.64
N SER A 264 -0.74 7.19 -12.85
CA SER A 264 -1.15 6.49 -11.63
C SER A 264 -2.66 6.27 -11.64
N GLY A 265 -3.10 5.16 -11.02
CA GLY A 265 -4.53 4.84 -11.02
C GLY A 265 -4.84 3.61 -10.19
N PHE A 266 -6.11 3.21 -10.23
CA PHE A 266 -6.59 1.98 -9.61
C PHE A 266 -6.59 0.84 -10.62
N CYS A 267 -6.47 -0.38 -10.12
CA CYS A 267 -6.83 -1.60 -10.85
C CYS A 267 -8.30 -1.91 -10.54
N GLY A 268 -9.15 -1.91 -11.57
CA GLY A 268 -10.59 -2.15 -11.40
C GLY A 268 -10.96 -3.57 -10.97
N ARG A 269 -9.99 -4.48 -10.90
CA ARG A 269 -10.23 -5.89 -10.54
C ARG A 269 -9.41 -6.35 -9.34
N SER A 270 -8.73 -5.43 -8.65
CA SER A 270 -7.97 -5.73 -7.44
C SER A 270 -8.61 -5.00 -6.28
N ILE A 271 -9.06 -5.72 -5.26
CA ILE A 271 -9.81 -5.14 -4.14
C ILE A 271 -9.17 -5.53 -2.82
N VAL A 272 -9.07 -4.58 -1.90
CA VAL A 272 -8.67 -4.80 -0.51
C VAL A 272 -9.67 -4.10 0.42
N HIS A 273 -9.82 -4.61 1.63
CA HIS A 273 -10.47 -3.86 2.71
C HIS A 273 -9.40 -3.12 3.50
N HIS A 274 -9.56 -1.82 3.69
CA HIS A 274 -8.67 -1.01 4.51
C HIS A 274 -9.31 -0.82 5.88
N ASN A 275 -8.61 -1.25 6.91
CA ASN A 275 -9.14 -1.23 8.29
C ASN A 275 -8.91 0.13 8.99
N TRP A 276 -8.48 1.12 8.26
CA TRP A 276 -8.39 2.56 8.57
C TRP A 276 -7.68 2.92 9.89
N CYS A 277 -6.38 3.14 9.79
CA CYS A 277 -5.58 3.82 10.81
C CYS A 277 -5.48 3.08 12.15
N SER A 278 -5.55 1.74 12.12
CA SER A 278 -5.43 0.96 13.35
C SER A 278 -4.11 1.24 14.09
N THR A 279 -3.01 1.46 13.36
CA THR A 279 -1.71 1.79 13.93
C THR A 279 -1.63 3.25 14.39
N ARG A 280 -2.21 4.18 13.61
CA ARG A 280 -2.15 5.61 13.91
C ARG A 280 -2.85 5.98 15.21
N GLN A 281 -3.90 5.27 15.57
CA GLN A 281 -4.67 5.56 16.77
C GLN A 281 -4.15 4.82 18.00
N GLY A 282 -3.18 3.95 17.82
CA GLY A 282 -2.56 3.19 18.87
C GLY A 282 -1.52 3.95 19.68
N ARG A 283 -0.79 3.22 20.53
CA ARG A 283 0.15 3.79 21.51
C ARG A 283 1.28 4.66 20.91
N HIS A 284 1.61 4.46 19.65
CA HIS A 284 2.70 5.21 19.00
C HIS A 284 2.34 6.66 18.69
N PHE A 285 1.06 7.04 18.78
CA PHE A 285 0.57 8.34 18.33
C PHE A 285 -0.19 9.12 19.40
N ASN A 286 -0.22 8.66 20.60
CA ASN A 286 -0.70 9.24 21.87
C ASN A 286 -1.31 10.66 21.80
N GLY A 287 -2.54 10.80 21.27
CA GLY A 287 -3.36 12.00 21.41
C GLY A 287 -2.83 13.29 20.79
N ARG A 288 -1.69 13.28 20.11
CA ARG A 288 -1.19 14.49 19.43
C ARG A 288 -2.03 14.78 18.19
N ASN A 289 -2.21 16.07 17.92
CA ASN A 289 -2.90 16.48 16.68
C ASN A 289 -1.93 16.37 15.51
N TRP A 290 -1.83 15.17 14.96
CA TRP A 290 -0.89 14.86 13.90
C TRP A 290 -1.20 15.61 12.61
N ASP A 291 -2.45 15.97 12.36
CA ASP A 291 -2.80 16.74 11.16
C ASP A 291 -2.16 18.15 11.21
N LYS A 292 -2.12 18.76 12.39
CA LYS A 292 -1.43 20.05 12.56
C LYS A 292 0.09 19.91 12.37
N VAL A 293 0.67 18.83 12.92
CA VAL A 293 2.12 18.54 12.75
C VAL A 293 2.44 18.34 11.26
N ARG A 294 1.63 17.53 10.58
CA ARG A 294 1.79 17.28 9.14
C ARG A 294 1.74 18.58 8.34
N GLU A 295 0.71 19.38 8.57
CA GLU A 295 0.54 20.64 7.82
C GLU A 295 1.70 21.59 8.07
N ARG A 296 2.17 21.67 9.31
CA ARG A 296 3.33 22.49 9.68
C ARG A 296 4.59 22.04 8.94
N ASN A 297 4.87 20.73 8.98
CA ASN A 297 6.07 20.16 8.35
C ASN A 297 6.00 20.33 6.83
N TRP A 298 4.82 20.12 6.25
CA TRP A 298 4.59 20.32 4.82
C TRP A 298 4.87 21.77 4.41
N LYS A 299 4.33 22.73 5.16
CA LYS A 299 4.55 24.16 4.87
C LYS A 299 6.03 24.55 5.04
N ALA A 300 6.70 24.01 6.04
CA ALA A 300 8.13 24.24 6.25
C ALA A 300 8.96 23.78 5.04
N LYS A 301 8.59 22.64 4.45
CA LYS A 301 9.32 22.06 3.32
C LYS A 301 8.97 22.74 1.98
N PHE A 302 7.70 23.01 1.72
CA PHE A 302 7.22 23.43 0.41
C PHE A 302 6.72 24.87 0.35
N GLY A 303 6.67 25.57 1.45
CA GLY A 303 6.26 26.99 1.51
C GLY A 303 4.76 27.25 1.43
N ARG A 304 3.97 26.25 1.04
CA ARG A 304 2.50 26.38 0.88
C ARG A 304 1.81 25.20 1.55
N SER A 305 0.50 25.31 1.78
CA SER A 305 -0.28 24.24 2.41
C SER A 305 -0.42 23.01 1.50
N LYS A 306 -0.70 21.85 2.10
CA LYS A 306 -1.02 20.63 1.34
C LYS A 306 -2.19 20.89 0.39
N LYS A 307 -3.21 21.61 0.87
CA LYS A 307 -4.40 21.96 0.07
C LYS A 307 -4.02 22.72 -1.20
N TYR A 308 -3.03 23.63 -1.12
CA TYR A 308 -2.53 24.33 -2.30
C TYR A 308 -2.03 23.35 -3.35
N TYR A 309 -1.15 22.43 -2.94
CA TYR A 309 -0.55 21.46 -3.88
C TYR A 309 -1.56 20.43 -4.39
N THR A 310 -2.49 19.97 -3.53
CA THR A 310 -3.53 19.03 -3.95
C THR A 310 -4.37 19.60 -5.10
N ARG A 311 -4.61 20.90 -5.10
CA ARG A 311 -5.36 21.58 -6.18
C ARG A 311 -4.64 21.57 -7.52
N LEU A 312 -3.31 21.35 -7.52
CA LEU A 312 -2.51 21.33 -8.75
C LEU A 312 -2.48 19.95 -9.39
N LEU A 313 -2.89 18.91 -8.67
CA LEU A 313 -3.01 17.55 -9.24
C LEU A 313 -4.18 17.49 -10.21
N LYS A 314 -4.01 16.71 -11.29
CA LYS A 314 -5.02 16.51 -12.34
C LYS A 314 -5.93 15.32 -12.03
#